data_0849b32dd0a22a7f623219872c1f4e9a
#
_entry.id   0849b32dd0a22a7f623219872c1f4e9a
#
_cell.length_a   1.000
_cell.length_b   1.000
_cell.length_c   1.000
_cell.angle_alpha   90.00
_cell.angle_beta   90.00
_cell.angle_gamma   90.00
#
_symmetry.space_group_name_H-M   'P 1'
#
loop_
_entity.id
_entity.type
_entity.pdbx_description
1 polymer ?
#
loop_
_entity_poly.entity_id
_entity_poly.type
_entity_poly.pdbx_seq_one_letter_code
_entity_poly.pdbx_strand_id
1 'polypeptide(L)'
;DDNFPDPQKTELYDTLMIRARYYRNVINPGTGYAQGRYADGSFLSDTGNVFSFTRFITEGAPCHYTWYAPHDVYGLMECMGGKEKYIAKLDSMFSEHRYWHGNEPCHQIAYLFNYAGQPWKTQREVRHIMETEYLNAPGGLSGNDDAGQMSAWYVFSAMGFYPVCPG
;
A
#
# COMPACT_ATOMS: atom_id res chain seq x y z
N ASP A 1 -14.86 -20.10 27.69
CA ASP A 1 -15.43 -19.00 28.49
C ASP A 1 -14.60 -17.75 28.25
N ASP A 2 -15.07 -16.90 27.31
CA ASP A 2 -14.37 -15.70 26.85
C ASP A 2 -14.48 -14.50 27.81
N ASN A 3 -14.96 -14.76 29.04
CA ASN A 3 -15.24 -13.67 30.00
C ASN A 3 -14.06 -13.31 30.91
N PHE A 4 -12.94 -14.03 30.83
CA PHE A 4 -11.72 -13.70 31.57
C PHE A 4 -10.54 -13.67 30.62
N PRO A 5 -9.92 -12.50 30.38
CA PRO A 5 -8.73 -12.41 29.55
C PRO A 5 -7.61 -13.27 30.16
N ASP A 6 -7.11 -14.23 29.39
CA ASP A 6 -5.88 -14.94 29.71
C ASP A 6 -4.73 -13.93 29.71
N PRO A 7 -3.99 -13.76 30.84
CA PRO A 7 -2.89 -12.81 30.91
C PRO A 7 -1.82 -13.01 29.82
N GLN A 8 -1.54 -14.25 29.41
CA GLN A 8 -0.58 -14.55 28.34
C GLN A 8 -1.11 -14.09 26.98
N LYS A 9 -2.41 -14.25 26.72
CA LYS A 9 -3.04 -13.73 25.50
C LYS A 9 -3.05 -12.20 25.47
N THR A 10 -3.24 -11.56 26.61
CA THR A 10 -3.20 -10.09 26.74
C THR A 10 -1.80 -9.56 26.43
N GLU A 11 -0.75 -10.16 27.02
CA GLU A 11 0.65 -9.77 26.77
C GLU A 11 1.04 -9.97 25.29
N LEU A 12 0.64 -11.10 24.70
CA LEU A 12 0.87 -11.38 23.29
C LEU A 12 0.14 -10.35 22.41
N TYR A 13 -1.11 -10.04 22.69
CA TYR A 13 -1.89 -9.04 21.98
C TYR A 13 -1.20 -7.68 22.03
N ASP A 14 -0.81 -7.20 23.18
CA ASP A 14 -0.14 -5.91 23.36
C ASP A 14 1.18 -5.87 22.55
N THR A 15 1.96 -6.96 22.63
CA THR A 15 3.19 -7.09 21.84
C THR A 15 2.93 -7.01 20.34
N LEU A 16 1.92 -7.73 19.84
CA LEU A 16 1.56 -7.72 18.42
C LEU A 16 1.04 -6.35 17.98
N MET A 17 0.25 -5.66 18.81
CA MET A 17 -0.24 -4.31 18.53
C MET A 17 0.91 -3.27 18.46
N ILE A 18 1.94 -3.43 19.28
CA ILE A 18 3.16 -2.62 19.18
C ILE A 18 3.88 -2.91 17.86
N ARG A 19 4.08 -4.19 17.54
CA ARG A 19 4.78 -4.62 16.31
C ARG A 19 4.02 -4.23 15.04
N ALA A 20 2.70 -4.25 15.06
CA ALA A 20 1.87 -3.80 13.94
C ALA A 20 2.14 -2.34 13.53
N ARG A 21 2.69 -1.54 14.44
CA ARG A 21 3.07 -0.14 14.17
C ARG A 21 4.51 0.03 13.68
N TYR A 22 5.31 -1.02 13.56
CA TYR A 22 6.72 -0.92 13.18
C TYR A 22 6.95 -0.42 11.75
N TYR A 23 5.96 -0.50 10.86
CA TYR A 23 6.04 0.13 9.54
C TYR A 23 6.36 1.63 9.62
N ARG A 24 5.94 2.31 10.71
CA ARG A 24 6.23 3.74 10.97
C ARG A 24 7.74 4.02 11.06
N ASN A 25 8.54 3.02 11.44
CA ASN A 25 9.98 3.19 11.55
C ASN A 25 10.68 3.42 10.22
N VAL A 26 10.09 2.98 9.12
CA VAL A 26 10.66 3.11 7.77
C VAL A 26 10.02 4.21 6.93
N ILE A 27 8.97 4.86 7.41
CA ILE A 27 8.40 6.04 6.73
C ILE A 27 9.21 7.27 7.15
N ASN A 28 9.90 7.87 6.20
CA ASN A 28 10.65 9.11 6.44
C ASN A 28 9.67 10.30 6.51
N PRO A 29 9.56 10.98 7.66
CA PRO A 29 8.62 12.10 7.82
C PRO A 29 8.94 13.30 6.93
N GLY A 30 10.20 13.44 6.49
CA GLY A 30 10.62 14.52 5.59
C GLY A 30 10.12 14.34 4.16
N THR A 31 10.02 13.09 3.70
CA THR A 31 9.56 12.74 2.33
C THR A 31 8.16 12.16 2.32
N GLY A 32 7.73 11.51 3.40
CA GLY A 32 6.50 10.74 3.51
C GLY A 32 6.52 9.45 2.67
N TYR A 33 7.70 8.92 2.35
CA TYR A 33 7.88 7.66 1.65
C TYR A 33 8.69 6.67 2.49
N ALA A 34 8.50 5.39 2.22
CA ALA A 34 9.33 4.33 2.78
C ALA A 34 10.78 4.52 2.36
N GLN A 35 11.70 4.36 3.31
CA GLN A 35 13.12 4.62 3.12
C GLN A 35 13.96 3.72 4.02
N GLY A 36 15.11 3.28 3.53
CA GLY A 36 16.06 2.52 4.35
C GLY A 36 16.47 3.33 5.59
N ARG A 37 16.55 2.67 6.74
CA ARG A 37 16.88 3.30 8.02
C ARG A 37 17.97 2.51 8.72
N TYR A 38 18.96 3.19 9.27
CA TYR A 38 20.01 2.60 10.07
C TYR A 38 19.54 2.32 11.52
N ALA A 39 20.29 1.50 12.22
CA ALA A 39 20.00 1.14 13.61
C ALA A 39 20.05 2.34 14.58
N ASP A 40 20.83 3.37 14.24
CA ASP A 40 20.89 4.64 14.99
C ASP A 40 19.67 5.55 14.75
N GLY A 41 18.76 5.15 13.88
CA GLY A 41 17.55 5.87 13.57
C GLY A 41 17.68 6.87 12.41
N SER A 42 18.86 7.06 11.85
CA SER A 42 19.05 7.90 10.67
C SER A 42 18.52 7.22 9.41
N PHE A 43 17.97 7.99 8.48
CA PHE A 43 17.59 7.48 7.17
C PHE A 43 18.77 7.49 6.21
N LEU A 44 18.80 6.55 5.26
CA LEU A 44 19.76 6.51 4.19
C LEU A 44 19.78 7.86 3.46
N SER A 45 20.95 8.51 3.39
CA SER A 45 21.11 9.79 2.70
C SER A 45 21.10 9.66 1.18
N ASP A 46 21.62 8.54 0.67
CA ASP A 46 21.62 8.20 -0.75
C ASP A 46 20.47 7.25 -1.05
N THR A 47 19.27 7.82 -1.07
CA THR A 47 18.05 7.05 -1.36
C THR A 47 17.77 6.95 -2.84
N GLY A 48 18.53 7.65 -3.65
CA GLY A 48 18.18 7.85 -5.05
C GLY A 48 16.79 8.51 -5.18
N ASN A 49 16.18 8.31 -6.30
CA ASN A 49 14.81 8.73 -6.54
C ASN A 49 13.84 7.74 -5.89
N VAL A 50 12.94 8.20 -5.01
CA VAL A 50 11.89 7.36 -4.40
C VAL A 50 10.93 6.72 -5.41
N PHE A 51 11.00 7.14 -6.66
CA PHE A 51 10.26 6.60 -7.81
C PHE A 51 11.06 5.61 -8.66
N SER A 52 12.25 5.22 -8.20
CA SER A 52 13.12 4.27 -8.88
C SER A 52 13.42 3.07 -7.99
N PHE A 53 13.77 1.95 -8.62
CA PHE A 53 14.26 0.77 -7.91
C PHE A 53 15.46 1.12 -7.04
N THR A 54 15.50 0.57 -5.83
CA THR A 54 16.57 0.80 -4.86
C THR A 54 17.06 -0.53 -4.30
N ARG A 55 18.28 -0.55 -3.75
CA ARG A 55 18.88 -1.76 -3.17
C ARG A 55 18.23 -2.26 -1.87
N PHE A 56 17.37 -1.46 -1.24
CA PHE A 56 16.69 -1.81 0.03
C PHE A 56 15.22 -2.19 -0.16
N ILE A 57 14.73 -2.19 -1.40
CA ILE A 57 13.40 -2.68 -1.77
C ILE A 57 13.55 -3.68 -2.91
N THR A 58 12.92 -4.83 -2.77
CA THR A 58 12.86 -5.88 -3.79
C THR A 58 11.63 -5.65 -4.68
N GLU A 59 11.78 -5.81 -5.99
CA GLU A 59 10.67 -5.81 -6.95
C GLU A 59 9.86 -4.51 -7.05
N GLY A 60 10.43 -3.38 -6.74
CA GLY A 60 9.70 -2.11 -6.86
C GLY A 60 10.47 -0.92 -6.38
N ALA A 61 9.79 0.22 -6.35
CA ALA A 61 10.31 1.47 -5.86
C ALA A 61 9.72 1.82 -4.49
N PRO A 62 10.35 2.68 -3.70
CA PRO A 62 9.80 3.17 -2.44
C PRO A 62 8.37 3.69 -2.56
N CYS A 63 8.05 4.39 -3.64
CA CYS A 63 6.69 4.90 -3.87
C CYS A 63 5.62 3.80 -3.99
N HIS A 64 5.98 2.59 -4.43
CA HIS A 64 5.05 1.46 -4.50
C HIS A 64 4.80 0.86 -3.11
N TYR A 65 5.86 0.55 -2.36
CA TYR A 65 5.78 -0.12 -1.07
C TYR A 65 5.34 0.77 0.09
N THR A 66 5.45 2.09 -0.05
CA THR A 66 5.02 3.05 0.98
C THR A 66 3.56 2.86 1.41
N TRP A 67 2.70 2.40 0.50
CA TRP A 67 1.26 2.25 0.73
C TRP A 67 0.90 0.94 1.43
N TYR A 68 1.86 0.02 1.62
CA TYR A 68 1.57 -1.32 2.10
C TYR A 68 1.53 -1.39 3.63
N ALA A 69 0.60 -0.65 4.23
CA ALA A 69 0.18 -0.76 5.62
C ALA A 69 -1.36 -0.89 5.67
N PRO A 70 -1.94 -1.94 5.07
CA PRO A 70 -3.40 -2.07 4.89
C PRO A 70 -4.15 -2.15 6.21
N HIS A 71 -3.51 -2.62 7.27
CA HIS A 71 -4.05 -2.74 8.62
C HIS A 71 -4.12 -1.42 9.41
N ASP A 72 -3.43 -0.37 8.95
CA ASP A 72 -3.38 0.94 9.64
C ASP A 72 -3.28 2.11 8.63
N VAL A 73 -4.25 2.20 7.73
CA VAL A 73 -4.28 3.23 6.68
C VAL A 73 -4.31 4.64 7.27
N TYR A 74 -5.04 4.85 8.36
CA TYR A 74 -5.10 6.17 9.02
C TYR A 74 -3.77 6.54 9.68
N GLY A 75 -3.09 5.58 10.32
CA GLY A 75 -1.76 5.80 10.87
C GLY A 75 -0.71 6.06 9.81
N LEU A 76 -0.82 5.42 8.64
CA LEU A 76 0.02 5.73 7.49
C LEU A 76 -0.23 7.17 6.99
N MET A 77 -1.49 7.58 6.92
CA MET A 77 -1.88 8.94 6.55
C MET A 77 -1.26 9.99 7.50
N GLU A 78 -1.26 9.72 8.80
CA GLU A 78 -0.58 10.56 9.80
C GLU A 78 0.94 10.63 9.54
N CYS A 79 1.59 9.49 9.30
CA CYS A 79 3.03 9.43 9.00
C CYS A 79 3.40 10.23 7.75
N MET A 80 2.52 10.31 6.77
CA MET A 80 2.71 11.10 5.55
C MET A 80 2.47 12.61 5.74
N GLY A 81 2.09 13.03 6.94
CA GLY A 81 1.86 14.43 7.28
C GLY A 81 0.42 14.90 7.11
N GLY A 82 -0.52 13.97 7.22
CA GLY A 82 -1.96 14.23 7.25
C GLY A 82 -2.68 13.99 5.92
N LYS A 83 -3.99 14.13 5.99
CA LYS A 83 -4.93 13.75 4.92
C LYS A 83 -4.64 14.45 3.58
N GLU A 84 -4.38 15.74 3.59
CA GLU A 84 -4.15 16.54 2.39
C GLU A 84 -2.88 16.09 1.66
N LYS A 85 -1.79 15.87 2.39
CA LYS A 85 -0.53 15.38 1.81
C LYS A 85 -0.66 13.94 1.31
N TYR A 86 -1.41 13.11 2.03
CA TYR A 86 -1.72 11.75 1.63
C TYR A 86 -2.48 11.72 0.29
N ILE A 87 -3.54 12.53 0.16
CA ILE A 87 -4.32 12.64 -1.08
C ILE A 87 -3.43 13.14 -2.23
N ALA A 88 -2.63 14.18 -2.01
CA ALA A 88 -1.75 14.72 -3.04
C ALA A 88 -0.74 13.67 -3.55
N LYS A 89 -0.20 12.83 -2.65
CA LYS A 89 0.69 11.73 -3.03
C LYS A 89 -0.06 10.63 -3.79
N LEU A 90 -1.27 10.26 -3.38
CA LEU A 90 -2.10 9.31 -4.13
C LEU A 90 -2.43 9.83 -5.52
N ASP A 91 -2.82 11.09 -5.63
CA ASP A 91 -3.08 11.72 -6.94
C ASP A 91 -1.84 11.64 -7.83
N SER A 92 -0.64 11.91 -7.29
CA SER A 92 0.59 11.87 -8.06
C SER A 92 0.98 10.46 -8.52
N MET A 93 0.58 9.40 -7.80
CA MET A 93 0.81 8.02 -8.25
C MET A 93 0.16 7.75 -9.61
N PHE A 94 -1.05 8.27 -9.82
CA PHE A 94 -1.81 8.05 -11.05
C PHE A 94 -1.52 9.13 -12.11
N SER A 95 -1.54 10.40 -11.75
CA SER A 95 -1.36 11.52 -12.70
C SER A 95 0.05 11.59 -13.30
N GLU A 96 1.05 11.07 -12.60
CA GLU A 96 2.44 11.05 -13.05
C GLU A 96 2.89 9.64 -13.52
N HIS A 97 1.93 8.73 -13.73
CA HIS A 97 2.16 7.36 -14.24
C HIS A 97 3.19 6.56 -13.40
N ARG A 98 3.11 6.70 -12.08
CA ARG A 98 3.98 5.98 -11.12
C ARG A 98 3.34 4.70 -10.58
N TYR A 99 2.03 4.54 -10.76
CA TYR A 99 1.32 3.33 -10.38
C TYR A 99 1.76 2.15 -11.25
N TRP A 100 1.98 1.03 -10.63
CA TRP A 100 2.36 -0.20 -11.32
C TRP A 100 1.48 -1.35 -10.89
N HIS A 101 0.53 -1.71 -11.77
CA HIS A 101 -0.45 -2.76 -11.48
C HIS A 101 0.15 -4.17 -11.51
N GLY A 102 1.24 -4.38 -12.21
CA GLY A 102 1.89 -5.68 -12.37
C GLY A 102 2.61 -6.21 -11.13
N ASN A 103 2.45 -5.56 -9.96
CA ASN A 103 3.02 -6.03 -8.69
C ASN A 103 2.02 -5.84 -7.55
N GLU A 104 1.77 -6.91 -6.76
CA GLU A 104 0.72 -7.03 -5.75
C GLU A 104 0.75 -5.93 -4.68
N PRO A 105 1.91 -5.44 -4.19
CA PRO A 105 1.94 -4.35 -3.22
C PRO A 105 1.23 -3.07 -3.67
N CYS A 106 0.93 -2.94 -4.98
CA CYS A 106 0.21 -1.81 -5.53
C CYS A 106 -1.31 -2.01 -5.59
N HIS A 107 -1.81 -3.24 -5.51
CA HIS A 107 -3.20 -3.57 -5.81
C HIS A 107 -4.24 -2.83 -4.96
N GLN A 108 -3.92 -2.52 -3.68
CA GLN A 108 -4.83 -1.77 -2.81
C GLN A 108 -4.77 -0.25 -3.04
N ILE A 109 -3.75 0.29 -3.74
CA ILE A 109 -3.49 1.75 -3.79
C ILE A 109 -4.69 2.53 -4.33
N ALA A 110 -5.34 2.05 -5.40
CA ALA A 110 -6.51 2.72 -5.97
C ALA A 110 -7.70 2.80 -5.00
N TYR A 111 -7.79 1.86 -4.04
CA TYR A 111 -8.85 1.81 -3.03
C TYR A 111 -8.58 2.71 -1.82
N LEU A 112 -7.36 3.18 -1.65
CA LEU A 112 -6.96 4.01 -0.51
C LEU A 112 -7.61 5.40 -0.52
N PHE A 113 -8.09 5.87 -1.67
CA PHE A 113 -8.89 7.09 -1.75
C PHE A 113 -10.19 7.02 -0.93
N ASN A 114 -10.76 5.82 -0.73
CA ASN A 114 -11.96 5.63 0.11
C ASN A 114 -11.70 6.08 1.55
N TYR A 115 -10.54 5.72 2.13
CA TYR A 115 -10.13 6.12 3.48
C TYR A 115 -9.89 7.63 3.59
N ALA A 116 -9.52 8.26 2.48
CA ALA A 116 -9.35 9.70 2.39
C ALA A 116 -10.66 10.46 2.11
N GLY A 117 -11.80 9.75 2.03
CA GLY A 117 -13.11 10.35 1.75
C GLY A 117 -13.29 10.83 0.32
N GLN A 118 -12.57 10.21 -0.63
CA GLN A 118 -12.66 10.53 -2.06
C GLN A 118 -13.01 9.30 -2.92
N PRO A 119 -14.14 8.61 -2.65
CA PRO A 119 -14.49 7.35 -3.32
C PRO A 119 -14.64 7.48 -4.84
N TRP A 120 -14.99 8.65 -5.34
CA TRP A 120 -15.07 8.89 -6.80
C TRP A 120 -13.72 8.73 -7.51
N LYS A 121 -12.59 9.01 -6.80
CA LYS A 121 -11.25 8.76 -7.34
C LYS A 121 -10.97 7.26 -7.40
N THR A 122 -11.32 6.51 -6.35
CA THR A 122 -11.27 5.03 -6.41
C THR A 122 -12.03 4.51 -7.62
N GLN A 123 -13.26 4.95 -7.84
CA GLN A 123 -14.09 4.49 -8.96
C GLN A 123 -13.41 4.81 -10.32
N ARG A 124 -12.85 5.99 -10.46
CA ARG A 124 -12.14 6.41 -11.68
C ARG A 124 -10.91 5.55 -11.94
N GLU A 125 -10.02 5.43 -10.94
CA GLU A 125 -8.75 4.72 -11.11
C GLU A 125 -8.95 3.21 -11.27
N VAL A 126 -9.85 2.61 -10.50
CA VAL A 126 -10.18 1.18 -10.63
C VAL A 126 -10.72 0.90 -12.03
N ARG A 127 -11.62 1.74 -12.54
CA ARG A 127 -12.15 1.59 -13.90
C ARG A 127 -11.05 1.69 -14.95
N HIS A 128 -10.19 2.70 -14.82
CA HIS A 128 -9.07 2.89 -15.72
C HIS A 128 -8.10 1.68 -15.72
N ILE A 129 -7.74 1.17 -14.55
CA ILE A 129 -6.89 -0.01 -14.40
C ILE A 129 -7.53 -1.23 -15.09
N MET A 130 -8.81 -1.48 -14.87
CA MET A 130 -9.52 -2.59 -15.52
C MET A 130 -9.51 -2.51 -17.04
N GLU A 131 -9.50 -1.31 -17.59
CA GLU A 131 -9.52 -1.08 -19.05
C GLU A 131 -8.13 -1.12 -19.68
N THR A 132 -7.07 -0.82 -18.92
CA THR A 132 -5.71 -0.65 -19.46
C THR A 132 -4.75 -1.77 -19.09
N GLU A 133 -4.94 -2.43 -17.93
CA GLU A 133 -3.99 -3.41 -17.41
C GLU A 133 -4.42 -4.87 -17.69
N TYR A 134 -5.59 -5.05 -18.31
CA TYR A 134 -6.16 -6.36 -18.62
C TYR A 134 -6.62 -6.42 -20.09
N LEU A 135 -6.22 -7.48 -20.78
CA LEU A 135 -6.63 -7.74 -22.16
C LEU A 135 -7.22 -9.15 -22.28
N ASN A 136 -8.19 -9.32 -23.16
CA ASN A 136 -8.74 -10.64 -23.48
C ASN A 136 -7.82 -11.40 -24.45
N ALA A 137 -6.65 -11.80 -23.96
CA ALA A 137 -5.61 -12.51 -24.70
C ALA A 137 -4.75 -13.36 -23.75
N PRO A 138 -4.02 -14.39 -24.21
CA PRO A 138 -3.16 -15.23 -23.37
C PRO A 138 -2.09 -14.47 -22.58
N GLY A 139 -1.57 -13.36 -23.10
CA GLY A 139 -0.63 -12.45 -22.42
C GLY A 139 -1.32 -11.18 -21.91
N GLY A 140 -2.57 -11.27 -21.48
CA GLY A 140 -3.42 -10.11 -21.21
C GLY A 140 -3.29 -9.50 -19.83
N LEU A 141 -2.31 -9.90 -19.01
CA LEU A 141 -2.03 -9.30 -17.71
C LEU A 141 -0.78 -8.43 -17.79
N SER A 142 -0.77 -7.30 -17.11
CA SER A 142 0.39 -6.38 -17.06
C SER A 142 1.53 -6.86 -16.16
N GLY A 143 1.35 -7.99 -15.47
CA GLY A 143 2.34 -8.66 -14.61
C GLY A 143 2.05 -10.15 -14.51
N ASN A 144 2.72 -10.81 -13.55
CA ASN A 144 2.43 -12.20 -13.22
C ASN A 144 1.08 -12.30 -12.51
N ASP A 145 0.32 -13.36 -12.80
CA ASP A 145 -0.98 -13.57 -12.12
C ASP A 145 -0.82 -13.93 -10.63
N ASP A 146 0.32 -14.47 -10.24
CA ASP A 146 0.72 -14.80 -8.87
C ASP A 146 -0.38 -15.53 -8.07
N ALA A 147 -0.55 -16.80 -8.41
CA ALA A 147 -1.56 -17.69 -7.83
C ALA A 147 -3.01 -17.18 -7.97
N GLY A 148 -3.27 -16.37 -8.98
CA GLY A 148 -4.60 -15.83 -9.27
C GLY A 148 -4.86 -14.44 -8.67
N GLN A 149 -3.86 -13.78 -8.10
CA GLN A 149 -4.03 -12.47 -7.44
C GLN A 149 -4.51 -11.39 -8.40
N MET A 150 -3.91 -11.27 -9.59
CA MET A 150 -4.35 -10.28 -10.58
C MET A 150 -5.74 -10.59 -11.13
N SER A 151 -6.00 -11.85 -11.42
CA SER A 151 -7.33 -12.30 -11.87
C SER A 151 -8.40 -12.03 -10.81
N ALA A 152 -8.11 -12.31 -9.54
CA ALA A 152 -9.01 -12.02 -8.43
C ALA A 152 -9.24 -10.52 -8.26
N TRP A 153 -8.21 -9.69 -8.44
CA TRP A 153 -8.35 -8.24 -8.38
C TRP A 153 -9.36 -7.73 -9.41
N TYR A 154 -9.25 -8.20 -10.65
CA TYR A 154 -10.21 -7.85 -11.71
C TYR A 154 -11.64 -8.25 -11.36
N VAL A 155 -11.85 -9.50 -10.93
CA VAL A 155 -13.18 -10.02 -10.58
C VAL A 155 -13.80 -9.22 -9.42
N PHE A 156 -13.07 -9.02 -8.32
CA PHE A 156 -13.57 -8.24 -7.19
C PHE A 156 -13.85 -6.79 -7.57
N SER A 157 -12.98 -6.18 -8.37
CA SER A 157 -13.17 -4.81 -8.86
C SER A 157 -14.40 -4.69 -9.76
N ALA A 158 -14.65 -5.68 -10.62
CA ALA A 158 -15.86 -5.75 -11.45
C ALA A 158 -17.14 -5.92 -10.62
N MET A 159 -17.04 -6.59 -9.46
CA MET A 159 -18.14 -6.74 -8.49
C MET A 159 -18.32 -5.47 -7.62
N GLY A 160 -17.42 -4.50 -7.68
CA GLY A 160 -17.51 -3.23 -6.98
C GLY A 160 -16.94 -3.22 -5.56
N PHE A 161 -16.10 -4.18 -5.19
CA PHE A 161 -15.41 -4.22 -3.90
C PHE A 161 -14.02 -4.83 -4.03
N TYR A 162 -13.16 -4.59 -3.04
CA TYR A 162 -11.84 -5.21 -2.93
C TYR A 162 -11.42 -5.32 -1.46
N PRO A 163 -10.90 -6.46 -1.00
CA PRO A 163 -10.38 -6.64 0.34
C PRO A 163 -9.02 -5.93 0.45
N VAL A 164 -8.98 -4.73 1.04
CA VAL A 164 -7.75 -3.93 1.18
C VAL A 164 -6.80 -4.53 2.20
N CYS A 165 -7.34 -5.19 3.22
CA CYS A 165 -6.56 -5.87 4.26
C CYS A 165 -6.94 -7.35 4.31
N PRO A 166 -5.98 -8.28 4.27
CA PRO A 166 -6.26 -9.68 4.50
C PRO A 166 -6.66 -9.92 5.97
N GLY A 167 -7.70 -10.71 6.19
CA GLY A 167 -8.20 -11.14 7.51
C GLY A 167 -9.25 -10.29 8.10
#